data_e1a54e3f0d565c9e60fc9b1052b0a40e
#
_entry.id   e1a54e3f0d565c9e60fc9b1052b0a40e
#
_cell.length_a   1.000
_cell.length_b   1.000
_cell.length_c   1.000
_cell.angle_alpha   90.00
_cell.angle_beta   90.00
_cell.angle_gamma   90.00
#
_symmetry.space_group_name_H-M   'P 1'
#
loop_
_entity.id
_entity.type
_entity.pdbx_description
1 polymer ?
#
loop_
_entity_poly.entity_id
_entity_poly.type
_entity_poly.pdbx_seq_one_letter_code
_entity_poly.pdbx_strand_id
1 'polypeptide(L)'
;TPLVHDGIMFLPQACDFIEAVDATDGTPLWEYRRATVDHVAPLSCANRNGTLYKDQLIIATRDAYIVSLNATSGEVTWERKIGDWTVGQHYSGGPQVFNGKVITGMSGCYYINTSCWITAHDADTGEELWRTNTVPRIGEPNGESWGDVPNEQRRGGSAWMPASFDAELNLIFIGVAVPIPWGEIQRGTRGGDVLYTNSTLALDAETGEIEWNFQYIPAGNWDQDHPFERLIVETEVTPDVEAVSWMNPNIASSERRK
;
A
#
# COMPACT_ATOMS: atom_id res chain seq x y z
N THR A 1 0.32 -12.14 8.90
CA THR A 1 -0.88 -12.37 9.75
C THR A 1 -1.65 -13.55 9.19
N PRO A 2 -1.95 -14.60 9.97
CA PRO A 2 -2.80 -15.70 9.54
C PRO A 2 -4.23 -15.22 9.24
N LEU A 3 -4.87 -15.87 8.26
CA LEU A 3 -6.29 -15.71 7.96
C LEU A 3 -6.98 -17.05 8.17
N VAL A 4 -8.22 -17.04 8.64
CA VAL A 4 -9.02 -18.26 8.80
C VAL A 4 -10.38 -18.06 8.13
N HIS A 5 -10.75 -19.00 7.27
CA HIS A 5 -12.03 -18.99 6.56
C HIS A 5 -12.44 -20.43 6.19
N ASP A 6 -13.70 -20.76 6.43
CA ASP A 6 -14.29 -22.07 6.11
C ASP A 6 -13.45 -23.29 6.58
N GLY A 7 -12.90 -23.19 7.80
CA GLY A 7 -12.11 -24.26 8.40
C GLY A 7 -10.66 -24.36 7.87
N ILE A 8 -10.23 -23.48 6.98
CA ILE A 8 -8.87 -23.40 6.47
C ILE A 8 -8.14 -22.21 7.11
N MET A 9 -6.94 -22.45 7.61
CA MET A 9 -6.03 -21.41 8.07
C MET A 9 -4.93 -21.19 7.01
N PHE A 10 -4.84 -19.97 6.52
CA PHE A 10 -3.82 -19.53 5.56
C PHE A 10 -2.69 -18.84 6.31
N LEU A 11 -1.47 -19.29 6.07
CA LEU A 11 -0.25 -18.85 6.73
C LEU A 11 0.70 -18.20 5.71
N PRO A 12 0.59 -16.88 5.47
CA PRO A 12 1.60 -16.17 4.70
C PRO A 12 2.94 -16.21 5.44
N GLN A 13 3.94 -16.76 4.78
CA GLN A 13 5.30 -16.89 5.30
C GLN A 13 6.28 -16.04 4.48
N ALA A 14 7.52 -16.01 4.93
CA ALA A 14 8.58 -15.26 4.26
C ALA A 14 8.79 -15.73 2.81
N CYS A 15 9.22 -14.79 1.95
CA CYS A 15 9.58 -15.06 0.56
C CYS A 15 8.43 -15.61 -0.29
N ASP A 16 7.22 -15.09 -0.10
CA ASP A 16 6.01 -15.41 -0.88
C ASP A 16 5.64 -16.92 -0.85
N PHE A 17 5.88 -17.52 0.29
CA PHE A 17 5.41 -18.87 0.58
C PHE A 17 4.07 -18.78 1.34
N ILE A 18 3.08 -19.51 0.88
CA ILE A 18 1.78 -19.65 1.54
C ILE A 18 1.55 -21.12 1.86
N GLU A 19 1.17 -21.38 3.09
CA GLU A 19 0.73 -22.68 3.53
C GLU A 19 -0.73 -22.59 3.98
N ALA A 20 -1.54 -23.55 3.59
CA ALA A 20 -2.89 -23.72 4.07
C ALA A 20 -3.00 -24.99 4.88
N VAL A 21 -3.59 -24.89 6.06
CA VAL A 21 -3.78 -26.01 6.97
C VAL A 21 -5.22 -26.12 7.43
N ASP A 22 -5.66 -27.30 7.81
CA ASP A 22 -6.93 -27.46 8.54
C ASP A 22 -6.86 -26.68 9.86
N ALA A 23 -7.79 -25.76 10.06
CA ALA A 23 -7.80 -24.90 11.23
C ALA A 23 -8.13 -25.63 12.53
N THR A 24 -8.59 -26.89 12.46
CA THR A 24 -8.98 -27.68 13.63
C THR A 24 -7.82 -28.47 14.22
N ASP A 25 -6.89 -28.97 13.38
CA ASP A 25 -5.83 -29.85 13.84
C ASP A 25 -4.44 -29.53 13.25
N GLY A 26 -4.36 -28.53 12.31
CA GLY A 26 -3.11 -28.13 11.69
C GLY A 26 -2.63 -29.05 10.57
N THR A 27 -3.45 -29.98 10.10
CA THR A 27 -3.09 -30.84 8.96
C THR A 27 -2.84 -30.02 7.71
N PRO A 28 -1.66 -30.16 7.03
CA PRO A 28 -1.41 -29.45 5.79
C PRO A 28 -2.40 -29.84 4.68
N LEU A 29 -2.97 -28.82 4.00
CA LEU A 29 -3.92 -29.00 2.90
C LEU A 29 -3.27 -28.76 1.55
N TRP A 30 -2.61 -27.61 1.41
CA TRP A 30 -1.86 -27.24 0.22
C TRP A 30 -0.78 -26.21 0.55
N GLU A 31 0.16 -26.04 -0.35
CA GLU A 31 1.17 -24.99 -0.30
C GLU A 31 1.37 -24.35 -1.67
N TYR A 32 1.62 -23.03 -1.65
CA TYR A 32 2.01 -22.26 -2.81
C TYR A 32 3.40 -21.66 -2.58
N ARG A 33 4.29 -21.86 -3.53
CA ARG A 33 5.63 -21.23 -3.56
C ARG A 33 5.80 -20.49 -4.87
N ARG A 34 6.00 -19.19 -4.75
CA ARG A 34 6.36 -18.42 -5.93
C ARG A 34 7.77 -18.79 -6.37
N ALA A 35 7.89 -19.24 -7.63
CA ALA A 35 9.19 -19.46 -8.24
C ALA A 35 9.85 -18.11 -8.49
N THR A 36 10.71 -17.67 -7.58
CA THR A 36 11.49 -16.45 -7.76
C THR A 36 12.80 -16.78 -8.48
N VAL A 37 13.21 -15.90 -9.40
CA VAL A 37 14.55 -15.96 -9.98
C VAL A 37 15.60 -15.76 -8.88
N ASP A 38 16.61 -16.59 -8.84
CA ASP A 38 17.66 -16.68 -7.80
C ASP A 38 18.47 -15.38 -7.57
N HIS A 39 18.18 -14.32 -8.31
CA HIS A 39 18.91 -13.05 -8.32
C HIS A 39 18.03 -11.83 -8.02
N VAL A 40 16.84 -12.02 -7.45
CA VAL A 40 16.12 -10.88 -6.90
C VAL A 40 17.01 -10.32 -5.80
N ALA A 41 17.68 -9.22 -6.09
CA ALA A 41 18.54 -8.46 -5.16
C ALA A 41 17.84 -8.30 -3.80
N PRO A 42 18.51 -7.94 -2.71
CA PRO A 42 18.08 -8.16 -1.33
C PRO A 42 16.76 -7.45 -0.99
N LEU A 43 15.73 -7.80 -1.71
CA LEU A 43 14.36 -7.43 -1.39
C LEU A 43 13.99 -8.18 -0.13
N SER A 44 13.40 -7.46 0.78
CA SER A 44 12.87 -8.06 2.00
C SER A 44 12.02 -9.29 1.66
N CYS A 45 12.30 -10.41 2.28
CA CYS A 45 11.41 -11.56 2.24
C CYS A 45 10.15 -11.38 3.11
N ALA A 46 9.87 -10.14 3.55
CA ALA A 46 8.68 -9.85 4.34
C ALA A 46 7.44 -10.05 3.47
N ASN A 47 6.57 -10.93 3.93
CA ASN A 47 5.20 -11.07 3.46
C ASN A 47 4.31 -10.88 4.68
N ARG A 48 3.56 -9.77 4.74
CA ARG A 48 2.84 -9.41 5.96
C ARG A 48 1.43 -9.96 6.02
N ASN A 49 0.75 -10.04 4.90
CA ASN A 49 -0.62 -10.55 4.83
C ASN A 49 -1.07 -10.82 3.39
N GLY A 50 -2.16 -11.56 3.27
CA GLY A 50 -3.01 -11.64 2.09
C GLY A 50 -4.39 -11.14 2.42
N THR A 51 -5.32 -11.22 1.50
CA THR A 51 -6.74 -10.92 1.68
C THR A 51 -7.60 -12.00 1.05
N LEU A 52 -8.76 -12.26 1.65
CA LEU A 52 -9.74 -13.19 1.11
C LEU A 52 -10.83 -12.43 0.35
N TYR A 53 -11.19 -12.95 -0.81
CA TYR A 53 -12.29 -12.44 -1.61
C TYR A 53 -12.99 -13.60 -2.29
N LYS A 54 -14.27 -13.82 -1.95
CA LYS A 54 -15.02 -15.01 -2.40
C LYS A 54 -14.24 -16.29 -2.07
N ASP A 55 -13.94 -17.10 -3.07
CA ASP A 55 -13.15 -18.33 -3.01
C ASP A 55 -11.65 -18.12 -3.33
N GLN A 56 -11.17 -16.90 -3.25
CA GLN A 56 -9.81 -16.52 -3.61
C GLN A 56 -9.02 -16.03 -2.40
N LEU A 57 -7.75 -16.41 -2.33
CA LEU A 57 -6.72 -15.79 -1.50
C LEU A 57 -5.83 -14.92 -2.40
N ILE A 58 -5.86 -13.61 -2.21
CA ILE A 58 -5.09 -12.67 -3.00
C ILE A 58 -3.87 -12.22 -2.20
N ILE A 59 -2.69 -12.30 -2.81
CA ILE A 59 -1.40 -11.91 -2.23
C ILE A 59 -0.66 -10.95 -3.16
N ALA A 60 0.23 -10.16 -2.57
CA ALA A 60 1.16 -9.32 -3.32
C ALA A 60 2.59 -9.79 -3.05
N THR A 61 3.40 -9.92 -4.10
CA THR A 61 4.66 -10.65 -4.05
C THR A 61 5.89 -9.75 -4.19
N ARG A 62 7.03 -10.21 -3.71
CA ARG A 62 8.29 -9.45 -3.75
C ARG A 62 8.84 -9.20 -5.16
N ASP A 63 8.40 -9.94 -6.15
CA ASP A 63 8.73 -9.71 -7.57
C ASP A 63 7.72 -8.78 -8.27
N ALA A 64 6.97 -7.98 -7.48
CA ALA A 64 6.01 -6.97 -7.90
C ALA A 64 4.82 -7.50 -8.70
N TYR A 65 4.29 -8.66 -8.32
CA TYR A 65 3.03 -9.20 -8.84
C TYR A 65 1.94 -9.13 -7.78
N ILE A 66 0.70 -9.12 -8.24
CA ILE A 66 -0.47 -9.53 -7.49
C ILE A 66 -0.88 -10.90 -8.01
N VAL A 67 -1.13 -11.83 -7.11
CA VAL A 67 -1.47 -13.22 -7.42
C VAL A 67 -2.73 -13.60 -6.68
N SER A 68 -3.69 -14.17 -7.37
CA SER A 68 -4.88 -14.77 -6.79
C SER A 68 -4.76 -16.29 -6.84
N LEU A 69 -5.03 -16.91 -5.71
CA LEU A 69 -5.04 -18.35 -5.54
C LEU A 69 -6.46 -18.80 -5.22
N ASN A 70 -6.88 -19.94 -5.76
CA ASN A 70 -8.07 -20.60 -5.26
C ASN A 70 -7.85 -21.00 -3.79
N ALA A 71 -8.71 -20.54 -2.88
CA ALA A 71 -8.53 -20.73 -1.44
C ALA A 71 -8.59 -22.21 -1.02
N THR A 72 -9.27 -23.06 -1.79
CA THR A 72 -9.41 -24.49 -1.46
C THR A 72 -8.25 -25.33 -1.99
N SER A 73 -7.70 -25.00 -3.19
CA SER A 73 -6.71 -25.83 -3.86
C SER A 73 -5.28 -25.24 -3.90
N GLY A 74 -5.14 -23.92 -3.67
CA GLY A 74 -3.86 -23.21 -3.82
C GLY A 74 -3.45 -22.96 -5.27
N GLU A 75 -4.28 -23.33 -6.24
CA GLU A 75 -3.99 -23.10 -7.67
C GLU A 75 -4.11 -21.62 -8.02
N VAL A 76 -3.23 -21.12 -8.89
CA VAL A 76 -3.28 -19.74 -9.38
C VAL A 76 -4.50 -19.56 -10.28
N THR A 77 -5.38 -18.64 -9.93
CA THR A 77 -6.55 -18.26 -10.74
C THR A 77 -6.21 -17.16 -11.72
N TRP A 78 -5.47 -16.15 -11.26
CA TRP A 78 -4.90 -15.11 -12.09
C TRP A 78 -3.64 -14.53 -11.44
N GLU A 79 -2.76 -13.93 -12.25
CA GLU A 79 -1.64 -13.13 -11.78
C GLU A 79 -1.40 -11.92 -12.68
N ARG A 80 -0.90 -10.82 -12.10
CA ARG A 80 -0.58 -9.58 -12.83
C ARG A 80 0.74 -9.00 -12.35
N LYS A 81 1.61 -8.70 -13.30
CA LYS A 81 2.84 -7.93 -13.06
C LYS A 81 2.49 -6.46 -12.93
N ILE A 82 2.82 -5.84 -11.79
CA ILE A 82 2.45 -4.46 -11.48
C ILE A 82 3.66 -3.53 -11.54
N GLY A 83 4.83 -4.04 -11.19
CA GLY A 83 6.07 -3.27 -11.17
C GLY A 83 7.25 -4.05 -11.75
N ASP A 84 8.42 -3.45 -11.64
CA ASP A 84 9.66 -4.06 -12.08
C ASP A 84 10.61 -4.28 -10.90
N TRP A 85 10.72 -5.52 -10.46
CA TRP A 85 11.61 -5.90 -9.37
C TRP A 85 13.10 -5.70 -9.70
N THR A 86 13.47 -5.67 -10.99
CA THR A 86 14.88 -5.45 -11.41
C THR A 86 15.38 -4.05 -11.06
N VAL A 87 14.47 -3.11 -10.90
CA VAL A 87 14.72 -1.75 -10.41
C VAL A 87 14.27 -1.56 -8.96
N GLY A 88 14.11 -2.66 -8.20
CA GLY A 88 13.85 -2.65 -6.78
C GLY A 88 12.38 -2.48 -6.36
N GLN A 89 11.45 -2.34 -7.31
CA GLN A 89 10.02 -2.30 -6.98
C GLN A 89 9.54 -3.67 -6.50
N HIS A 90 8.83 -3.72 -5.39
CA HIS A 90 8.35 -4.95 -4.79
C HIS A 90 7.14 -4.70 -3.88
N TYR A 91 6.51 -5.76 -3.42
CA TYR A 91 5.55 -5.71 -2.35
C TYR A 91 6.12 -6.32 -1.06
N SER A 92 5.82 -5.71 0.06
CA SER A 92 6.14 -6.21 1.41
C SER A 92 4.93 -6.19 2.34
N GLY A 93 3.90 -5.45 1.97
CA GLY A 93 2.57 -5.49 2.56
C GLY A 93 1.62 -6.33 1.73
N GLY A 94 0.48 -6.69 2.30
CA GLY A 94 -0.56 -7.41 1.58
C GLY A 94 -1.61 -6.47 0.99
N PRO A 95 -2.33 -6.94 -0.03
CA PRO A 95 -3.45 -6.23 -0.60
C PRO A 95 -4.64 -6.20 0.36
N GLN A 96 -5.57 -5.29 0.11
CA GLN A 96 -6.89 -5.26 0.73
C GLN A 96 -7.95 -5.29 -0.37
N VAL A 97 -9.12 -5.86 -0.09
CA VAL A 97 -10.23 -5.84 -1.05
C VAL A 97 -11.38 -5.01 -0.49
N PHE A 98 -11.76 -3.98 -1.25
CA PHE A 98 -12.89 -3.11 -0.96
C PHE A 98 -13.79 -3.02 -2.19
N ASN A 99 -15.08 -3.29 -2.05
CA ASN A 99 -16.07 -3.22 -3.13
C ASN A 99 -15.62 -3.94 -4.43
N GLY A 100 -15.02 -5.14 -4.30
CA GLY A 100 -14.55 -5.91 -5.46
C GLY A 100 -13.27 -5.38 -6.12
N LYS A 101 -12.58 -4.42 -5.48
CA LYS A 101 -11.30 -3.89 -5.94
C LYS A 101 -10.17 -4.29 -5.01
N VAL A 102 -9.08 -4.82 -5.56
CA VAL A 102 -7.83 -5.10 -4.85
C VAL A 102 -7.00 -3.82 -4.79
N ILE A 103 -6.82 -3.28 -3.60
CA ILE A 103 -6.02 -2.09 -3.36
C ILE A 103 -4.66 -2.50 -2.83
N THR A 104 -3.59 -1.96 -3.42
CA THR A 104 -2.23 -2.22 -2.96
C THR A 104 -1.30 -1.05 -3.25
N GLY A 105 -0.29 -0.89 -2.42
CA GLY A 105 0.72 0.15 -2.57
C GLY A 105 2.12 -0.42 -2.80
N MET A 106 2.83 0.15 -3.77
CA MET A 106 4.19 -0.27 -4.16
C MET A 106 5.22 0.12 -3.11
N SER A 107 6.23 -0.72 -2.97
CA SER A 107 7.42 -0.53 -2.14
C SER A 107 8.71 -0.48 -2.97
N GLY A 108 9.84 -0.11 -2.34
CA GLY A 108 11.17 -0.26 -2.91
C GLY A 108 11.53 0.70 -4.04
N CYS A 109 10.96 1.87 -4.05
CA CYS A 109 11.22 2.92 -5.05
C CYS A 109 12.44 3.76 -4.66
N TYR A 110 13.59 3.10 -4.52
CA TYR A 110 14.83 3.72 -4.03
C TYR A 110 15.80 4.14 -5.13
N TYR A 111 15.64 3.62 -6.33
CA TYR A 111 16.56 3.86 -7.45
C TYR A 111 16.10 5.02 -8.34
N ILE A 112 17.03 5.59 -9.10
CA ILE A 112 16.74 6.61 -10.12
C ILE A 112 15.77 6.03 -11.16
N ASN A 113 14.85 6.85 -11.65
CA ASN A 113 13.74 6.47 -12.54
C ASN A 113 12.72 5.51 -11.93
N THR A 114 12.67 5.37 -10.60
CA THR A 114 11.60 4.62 -9.94
C THR A 114 10.67 5.57 -9.21
N SER A 115 9.39 5.23 -9.21
CA SER A 115 8.40 5.87 -8.35
C SER A 115 7.50 4.81 -7.73
N CYS A 116 6.92 5.17 -6.62
CA CYS A 116 5.88 4.38 -6.01
C CYS A 116 4.49 4.87 -6.40
N TRP A 117 3.55 3.99 -6.31
CA TRP A 117 2.15 4.23 -6.61
C TRP A 117 1.24 3.36 -5.76
N ILE A 118 -0.01 3.71 -5.76
CA ILE A 118 -1.11 2.93 -5.25
C ILE A 118 -1.93 2.50 -6.46
N THR A 119 -2.39 1.25 -6.48
CA THR A 119 -3.21 0.72 -7.58
C THR A 119 -4.47 0.07 -7.06
N ALA A 120 -5.52 0.12 -7.89
CA ALA A 120 -6.68 -0.73 -7.75
C ALA A 120 -6.78 -1.69 -8.93
N HIS A 121 -7.20 -2.91 -8.64
CA HIS A 121 -7.41 -3.94 -9.63
C HIS A 121 -8.77 -4.59 -9.40
N ASP A 122 -9.43 -5.01 -10.47
CA ASP A 122 -10.62 -5.83 -10.38
C ASP A 122 -10.30 -7.16 -9.66
N ALA A 123 -11.02 -7.50 -8.62
CA ALA A 123 -10.69 -8.64 -7.77
C ALA A 123 -10.99 -10.00 -8.43
N ASP A 124 -11.84 -10.05 -9.44
CA ASP A 124 -12.17 -11.28 -10.17
C ASP A 124 -11.15 -11.56 -11.29
N THR A 125 -10.57 -10.51 -11.91
CA THR A 125 -9.72 -10.65 -13.12
C THR A 125 -8.28 -10.17 -12.93
N GLY A 126 -8.02 -9.35 -11.91
CA GLY A 126 -6.74 -8.68 -11.69
C GLY A 126 -6.47 -7.52 -12.65
N GLU A 127 -7.42 -7.11 -13.49
CA GLU A 127 -7.24 -5.97 -14.40
C GLU A 127 -7.04 -4.67 -13.63
N GLU A 128 -6.05 -3.87 -14.02
CA GLU A 128 -5.78 -2.57 -13.38
C GLU A 128 -6.89 -1.57 -13.72
N LEU A 129 -7.53 -1.03 -12.70
CA LEU A 129 -8.62 -0.05 -12.83
C LEU A 129 -8.10 1.38 -12.78
N TRP A 130 -7.18 1.66 -11.84
CA TRP A 130 -6.54 2.95 -11.72
C TRP A 130 -5.17 2.85 -11.03
N ARG A 131 -4.36 3.89 -11.21
CA ARG A 131 -3.04 4.04 -10.60
C ARG A 131 -2.79 5.48 -10.18
N THR A 132 -2.36 5.69 -8.93
CA THR A 132 -2.09 7.00 -8.37
C THR A 132 -0.66 7.09 -7.87
N ASN A 133 0.12 8.03 -8.39
CA ASN A 133 1.49 8.28 -7.95
C ASN A 133 1.51 8.82 -6.52
N THR A 134 2.39 8.27 -5.68
CA THR A 134 2.62 8.77 -4.32
C THR A 134 3.66 9.90 -4.27
N VAL A 135 4.36 10.12 -5.38
CA VAL A 135 5.32 11.21 -5.59
C VAL A 135 4.93 11.95 -6.86
N PRO A 136 4.43 13.19 -6.76
CA PRO A 136 3.94 13.93 -7.92
C PRO A 136 5.07 14.31 -8.87
N ARG A 137 4.75 14.34 -10.16
CA ARG A 137 5.66 14.70 -11.23
C ARG A 137 5.61 16.19 -11.50
N ILE A 138 6.59 16.70 -12.24
CA ILE A 138 6.58 18.08 -12.73
C ILE A 138 5.32 18.30 -13.58
N GLY A 139 4.52 19.30 -13.22
CA GLY A 139 3.27 19.63 -13.90
C GLY A 139 2.03 18.92 -13.34
N GLU A 140 2.17 17.95 -12.44
CA GLU A 140 1.06 17.39 -11.67
C GLU A 140 0.73 18.27 -10.45
N PRO A 141 -0.49 18.19 -9.90
CA PRO A 141 -0.84 18.87 -8.66
C PRO A 141 0.16 18.57 -7.54
N ASN A 142 0.60 19.61 -6.83
CA ASN A 142 1.62 19.55 -5.77
C ASN A 142 3.03 19.14 -6.23
N GLY A 143 3.28 19.05 -7.53
CA GLY A 143 4.62 18.76 -8.07
C GLY A 143 5.67 19.79 -7.69
N GLU A 144 5.26 21.02 -7.44
CA GLU A 144 6.12 22.14 -6.99
C GLU A 144 6.71 21.90 -5.59
N SER A 145 6.09 21.06 -4.76
CA SER A 145 6.60 20.70 -3.42
C SER A 145 7.98 20.01 -3.45
N TRP A 146 8.39 19.51 -4.61
CA TRP A 146 9.69 18.89 -4.85
C TRP A 146 10.71 19.88 -5.44
N GLY A 147 10.34 21.16 -5.60
CA GLY A 147 11.20 22.18 -6.23
C GLY A 147 11.65 21.79 -7.65
N ASP A 148 12.89 22.11 -7.98
CA ASP A 148 13.48 21.85 -9.30
C ASP A 148 14.01 20.43 -9.49
N VAL A 149 13.75 19.50 -8.55
CA VAL A 149 14.21 18.11 -8.67
C VAL A 149 13.57 17.46 -9.89
N PRO A 150 14.36 16.96 -10.85
CA PRO A 150 13.84 16.37 -12.07
C PRO A 150 13.12 15.03 -11.77
N ASN A 151 12.16 14.69 -12.63
CA ASN A 151 11.26 13.54 -12.40
C ASN A 151 11.98 12.21 -12.13
N GLU A 152 13.09 11.96 -12.82
CA GLU A 152 13.89 10.75 -12.67
C GLU A 152 14.55 10.62 -11.28
N GLN A 153 14.69 11.72 -10.56
CA GLN A 153 15.27 11.77 -9.21
C GLN A 153 14.21 11.81 -8.09
N ARG A 154 12.95 12.08 -8.42
CA ARG A 154 11.82 12.09 -7.48
C ARG A 154 11.44 10.65 -7.14
N ARG A 155 11.76 10.19 -5.95
CA ARG A 155 11.63 8.78 -5.52
C ARG A 155 11.34 8.64 -4.04
N GLY A 156 11.02 7.41 -3.62
CA GLY A 156 10.47 7.12 -2.30
C GLY A 156 8.95 7.09 -2.32
N GLY A 157 8.33 7.46 -1.24
CA GLY A 157 6.88 7.48 -1.11
C GLY A 157 6.25 6.08 -1.18
N SER A 158 6.92 5.07 -0.65
CA SER A 158 6.39 3.70 -0.56
C SER A 158 5.10 3.66 0.24
N ALA A 159 4.09 2.93 -0.24
CA ALA A 159 2.82 2.70 0.46
C ALA A 159 2.71 1.23 0.87
N TRP A 160 3.64 0.77 1.70
CA TRP A 160 3.92 -0.64 1.96
C TRP A 160 3.04 -1.29 3.03
N MET A 161 2.12 -0.56 3.63
CA MET A 161 1.16 -1.09 4.60
C MET A 161 -0.27 -1.11 4.02
N PRO A 162 -1.16 -1.94 4.57
CA PRO A 162 -2.54 -2.02 4.12
C PRO A 162 -3.29 -0.68 4.26
N ALA A 163 -4.26 -0.49 3.37
CA ALA A 163 -5.19 0.63 3.42
C ALA A 163 -6.37 0.36 4.38
N SER A 164 -7.08 1.42 4.77
CA SER A 164 -8.39 1.35 5.41
C SER A 164 -9.44 1.94 4.46
N PHE A 165 -10.68 1.51 4.58
CA PHE A 165 -11.77 1.94 3.69
C PHE A 165 -12.98 2.41 4.48
N ASP A 166 -13.49 3.57 4.13
CA ASP A 166 -14.76 4.11 4.61
C ASP A 166 -15.81 3.94 3.50
N ALA A 167 -16.77 3.07 3.75
CA ALA A 167 -17.80 2.71 2.77
C ALA A 167 -18.85 3.82 2.57
N GLU A 168 -19.08 4.68 3.57
CA GLU A 168 -20.05 5.79 3.47
C GLU A 168 -19.48 6.94 2.65
N LEU A 169 -18.21 7.25 2.86
CA LEU A 169 -17.50 8.30 2.12
C LEU A 169 -16.93 7.79 0.78
N ASN A 170 -16.91 6.47 0.56
CA ASN A 170 -16.23 5.82 -0.56
C ASN A 170 -14.74 6.22 -0.67
N LEU A 171 -14.07 6.35 0.48
CA LEU A 171 -12.69 6.79 0.58
C LEU A 171 -11.77 5.67 1.08
N ILE A 172 -10.61 5.58 0.44
CA ILE A 172 -9.50 4.74 0.85
C ILE A 172 -8.48 5.62 1.58
N PHE A 173 -8.10 5.23 2.81
CA PHE A 173 -7.05 5.90 3.57
C PHE A 173 -5.79 5.04 3.54
N ILE A 174 -4.71 5.59 3.01
CA ILE A 174 -3.44 4.88 2.90
C ILE A 174 -2.27 5.76 3.32
N GLY A 175 -1.31 5.17 4.02
CA GLY A 175 -0.11 5.86 4.46
C GLY A 175 1.00 5.81 3.41
N VAL A 176 1.72 6.91 3.30
CA VAL A 176 2.88 7.06 2.42
C VAL A 176 4.14 7.28 3.25
N ALA A 177 5.16 6.52 2.95
CA ALA A 177 6.45 6.54 3.62
C ALA A 177 7.34 7.72 3.19
N VAL A 178 8.59 7.66 3.56
CA VAL A 178 9.61 8.71 3.44
C VAL A 178 10.03 9.02 1.99
N PRO A 179 10.55 10.23 1.74
CA PRO A 179 11.23 10.55 0.49
C PRO A 179 12.62 9.90 0.42
N ILE A 180 13.10 9.60 -0.77
CA ILE A 180 14.43 9.04 -1.01
C ILE A 180 15.22 9.95 -1.97
N PRO A 181 16.51 10.26 -1.67
CA PRO A 181 17.26 10.04 -0.41
C PRO A 181 16.64 10.74 0.79
N TRP A 182 16.84 10.21 2.00
CA TRP A 182 16.27 10.82 3.21
C TRP A 182 16.77 12.24 3.44
N GLY A 183 18.06 12.48 3.30
CA GLY A 183 18.65 13.80 3.51
C GLY A 183 18.24 14.81 2.44
N GLU A 184 17.71 15.94 2.86
CA GLU A 184 17.27 17.04 1.99
C GLU A 184 18.38 17.53 1.05
N ILE A 185 19.62 17.67 1.56
CA ILE A 185 20.78 18.11 0.75
C ILE A 185 21.05 17.13 -0.38
N GLN A 186 21.00 15.83 -0.11
CA GLN A 186 21.21 14.77 -1.10
C GLN A 186 20.08 14.69 -2.11
N ARG A 187 18.86 14.96 -1.65
CA ARG A 187 17.64 14.97 -2.47
C ARG A 187 17.53 16.21 -3.33
N GLY A 188 18.08 17.34 -2.87
CA GLY A 188 18.10 18.61 -3.61
C GLY A 188 16.80 19.40 -3.52
N THR A 189 15.92 19.10 -2.59
CA THR A 189 14.57 19.69 -2.48
C THR A 189 14.52 21.08 -1.85
N ARG A 190 15.62 21.56 -1.22
CA ARG A 190 15.83 22.93 -0.75
C ARG A 190 14.65 23.53 0.04
N GLY A 191 14.12 22.78 1.00
CA GLY A 191 13.02 23.22 1.88
C GLY A 191 11.61 23.01 1.28
N GLY A 192 11.49 22.34 0.16
CA GLY A 192 10.19 21.89 -0.34
C GLY A 192 9.60 20.79 0.54
N ASP A 193 8.28 20.78 0.70
CA ASP A 193 7.56 19.85 1.58
C ASP A 193 7.63 18.38 1.13
N VAL A 194 7.96 18.13 -0.13
CA VAL A 194 8.10 16.81 -0.78
C VAL A 194 6.87 15.92 -0.67
N LEU A 195 5.72 16.49 -1.04
CA LEU A 195 4.45 15.76 -1.09
C LEU A 195 4.54 14.58 -2.09
N TYR A 196 3.90 13.46 -1.84
CA TYR A 196 3.02 13.16 -0.68
C TYR A 196 3.73 12.28 0.35
N THR A 197 5.05 12.37 0.47
CA THR A 197 5.80 11.56 1.44
C THR A 197 5.41 11.91 2.88
N ASN A 198 5.56 10.95 3.79
CA ASN A 198 5.18 11.07 5.20
C ASN A 198 3.73 11.56 5.42
N SER A 199 2.82 11.06 4.61
CA SER A 199 1.42 11.51 4.59
C SER A 199 0.42 10.37 4.77
N THR A 200 -0.79 10.74 5.15
CA THR A 200 -1.99 9.97 4.82
C THR A 200 -2.60 10.57 3.56
N LEU A 201 -2.97 9.72 2.62
CA LEU A 201 -3.81 10.07 1.48
C LEU A 201 -5.22 9.53 1.71
N ALA A 202 -6.21 10.33 1.34
CA ALA A 202 -7.57 9.87 1.13
C ALA A 202 -7.83 9.86 -0.37
N LEU A 203 -8.13 8.69 -0.91
CA LEU A 203 -8.35 8.47 -2.32
C LEU A 203 -9.81 8.11 -2.56
N ASP A 204 -10.43 8.67 -3.59
CA ASP A 204 -11.69 8.14 -4.10
C ASP A 204 -11.50 6.69 -4.54
N ALA A 205 -12.33 5.79 -4.06
CA ALA A 205 -12.17 4.35 -4.30
C ALA A 205 -12.49 3.92 -5.74
N GLU A 206 -13.23 4.74 -6.51
CA GLU A 206 -13.56 4.44 -7.90
C GLU A 206 -12.49 4.93 -8.87
N THR A 207 -11.91 6.10 -8.61
CA THR A 207 -11.02 6.79 -9.56
C THR A 207 -9.57 6.79 -9.15
N GLY A 208 -9.27 6.61 -7.85
CA GLY A 208 -7.95 6.77 -7.28
C GLY A 208 -7.50 8.23 -7.15
N GLU A 209 -8.37 9.21 -7.43
CA GLU A 209 -8.05 10.62 -7.23
C GLU A 209 -7.80 10.95 -5.76
N ILE A 210 -6.81 11.80 -5.50
CA ILE A 210 -6.48 12.24 -4.16
C ILE A 210 -7.47 13.33 -3.75
N GLU A 211 -8.44 13.00 -2.92
CA GLU A 211 -9.42 13.93 -2.40
C GLU A 211 -8.80 14.90 -1.40
N TRP A 212 -7.93 14.37 -0.52
CA TRP A 212 -7.14 15.17 0.40
C TRP A 212 -5.91 14.39 0.90
N ASN A 213 -4.98 15.12 1.46
CA ASN A 213 -3.83 14.56 2.14
C ASN A 213 -3.53 15.30 3.44
N PHE A 214 -2.88 14.60 4.36
CA PHE A 214 -2.30 15.21 5.55
C PHE A 214 -0.86 14.74 5.70
N GLN A 215 0.07 15.68 5.66
CA GLN A 215 1.48 15.41 5.81
C GLN A 215 1.90 15.57 7.28
N TYR A 216 2.48 14.52 7.87
CA TYR A 216 2.94 14.52 9.26
C TYR A 216 4.29 15.22 9.42
N ILE A 217 5.20 15.00 8.47
CA ILE A 217 6.57 15.52 8.51
C ILE A 217 6.89 16.11 7.13
N PRO A 218 6.66 17.43 6.93
CA PRO A 218 7.15 18.12 5.74
C PRO A 218 8.67 18.05 5.64
N ALA A 219 9.20 17.94 4.42
CA ALA A 219 10.64 17.88 4.14
C ALA A 219 11.41 16.83 4.96
N GLY A 220 10.79 15.71 5.31
CA GLY A 220 11.38 14.68 6.18
C GLY A 220 12.82 14.34 5.82
N ASN A 221 13.69 14.26 6.84
CA ASN A 221 15.13 14.01 6.70
C ASN A 221 15.59 12.69 7.34
N TRP A 222 14.66 11.90 7.83
CA TRP A 222 14.92 10.67 8.55
C TRP A 222 14.05 9.55 8.03
N ASP A 223 14.42 8.32 8.36
CA ASP A 223 13.61 7.13 8.11
C ASP A 223 12.49 7.02 9.16
N GLN A 224 11.51 7.90 9.05
CA GLN A 224 10.37 8.00 9.96
C GLN A 224 9.08 7.77 9.17
N ASP A 225 8.84 6.52 8.87
CA ASP A 225 7.73 6.09 8.05
C ASP A 225 6.36 6.36 8.69
N HIS A 226 5.39 6.77 7.86
CA HIS A 226 3.98 6.94 8.23
C HIS A 226 3.01 6.10 7.40
N PRO A 227 3.39 4.88 6.95
CA PRO A 227 2.53 4.05 6.10
C PRO A 227 1.52 3.22 6.88
N PHE A 228 1.51 3.27 8.22
CA PHE A 228 0.71 2.41 9.09
C PHE A 228 -0.79 2.53 8.80
N GLU A 229 -1.54 1.48 9.12
CA GLU A 229 -3.00 1.41 8.94
C GLU A 229 -3.70 2.55 9.68
N ARG A 230 -4.81 2.99 9.12
CA ARG A 230 -5.68 4.01 9.71
C ARG A 230 -6.87 3.34 10.38
N LEU A 231 -7.03 3.58 11.67
CA LEU A 231 -8.22 3.16 12.38
C LEU A 231 -9.33 4.20 12.13
N ILE A 232 -10.40 3.75 11.47
CA ILE A 232 -11.60 4.54 11.25
C ILE A 232 -12.53 4.29 12.43
N VAL A 233 -12.97 5.35 13.10
CA VAL A 233 -13.83 5.26 14.27
C VAL A 233 -14.99 6.23 14.11
N GLU A 234 -16.19 5.72 14.22
CA GLU A 234 -17.40 6.56 14.35
C GLU A 234 -17.57 6.94 15.82
N THR A 235 -17.58 8.23 16.10
CA THR A 235 -17.73 8.76 17.46
C THR A 235 -18.39 10.11 17.49
N GLU A 236 -19.16 10.38 18.53
CA GLU A 236 -19.64 11.73 18.81
C GLU A 236 -18.50 12.60 19.33
N VAL A 237 -18.26 13.71 18.63
CA VAL A 237 -17.32 14.74 19.05
C VAL A 237 -18.11 15.85 19.74
N THR A 238 -17.91 16.03 21.04
CA THR A 238 -18.57 17.14 21.75
C THR A 238 -17.98 18.49 21.30
N PRO A 239 -18.79 19.56 21.22
CA PRO A 239 -18.35 20.87 20.71
C PRO A 239 -17.16 21.47 21.46
N ASP A 240 -16.96 21.08 22.72
CA ASP A 240 -15.94 21.64 23.62
C ASP A 240 -14.61 20.84 23.61
N VAL A 241 -14.55 19.75 22.87
CA VAL A 241 -13.30 18.96 22.70
C VAL A 241 -12.85 19.13 21.27
N GLU A 242 -11.77 19.86 21.05
CA GLU A 242 -11.03 19.69 19.80
C GLU A 242 -10.76 18.20 19.66
N ALA A 243 -11.30 17.59 18.61
CA ALA A 243 -11.16 16.16 18.38
C ALA A 243 -9.69 15.83 18.22
N VAL A 244 -9.04 15.53 19.32
CA VAL A 244 -7.70 14.98 19.33
C VAL A 244 -7.84 13.50 19.08
N SER A 245 -7.90 13.12 17.83
CA SER A 245 -7.71 11.74 17.46
C SER A 245 -6.26 11.38 17.76
N TRP A 246 -6.04 10.63 18.79
CA TRP A 246 -4.75 10.07 19.15
C TRP A 246 -4.12 9.22 18.05
N MET A 247 -4.97 8.66 17.20
CA MET A 247 -4.59 7.68 16.21
C MET A 247 -4.57 8.22 14.79
N ASN A 248 -5.31 9.29 14.54
CA ASN A 248 -5.30 9.97 13.25
C ASN A 248 -5.92 11.37 13.34
N PRO A 249 -5.13 12.44 13.37
CA PRO A 249 -5.64 13.80 13.43
C PRO A 249 -6.54 14.20 12.24
N ASN A 250 -6.61 13.36 11.21
CA ASN A 250 -7.36 13.65 9.98
C ASN A 250 -8.83 13.23 10.03
N ILE A 251 -9.21 12.30 10.90
CA ILE A 251 -10.62 11.92 11.04
C ILE A 251 -11.46 13.13 11.48
N ALA A 252 -10.89 14.01 12.30
CA ALA A 252 -11.53 15.24 12.74
C ALA A 252 -11.64 16.33 11.66
N SER A 253 -10.97 16.24 10.54
CA SER A 253 -10.98 17.26 9.49
C SER A 253 -12.05 17.04 8.42
N SER A 254 -12.58 15.82 8.27
CA SER A 254 -13.65 15.53 7.30
C SER A 254 -14.99 16.18 7.68
N GLU A 255 -15.25 16.38 8.98
CA GLU A 255 -16.46 17.05 9.45
C GLU A 255 -16.46 18.59 9.30
N ARG A 256 -15.31 19.21 9.05
CA ARG A 256 -15.20 20.67 8.88
C ARG A 256 -15.51 21.18 7.46
N ARG A 257 -15.87 20.30 6.54
CA ARG A 257 -16.12 20.66 5.13
C ARG A 257 -17.57 20.42 4.68
N LYS A 258 -18.52 20.53 5.59
CA LYS A 258 -19.94 20.64 5.24
C LYS A 258 -20.40 22.08 5.33
#